data_4803f75dab1d8edf006f4f54e6749298
#
_entry.id   4803f75dab1d8edf006f4f54e6749298
#
_cell.length_a   1.000
_cell.length_b   1.000
_cell.length_c   1.000
_cell.angle_alpha   90.00
_cell.angle_beta   90.00
_cell.angle_gamma   90.00
#
_symmetry.space_group_name_H-M   'P 1'
#
loop_
_entity.id
_entity.type
_entity.pdbx_description
1 polymer ?
#
loop_
_entity_poly.entity_id
_entity_poly.type
_entity_poly.pdbx_seq_one_letter_code
_entity_poly.pdbx_strand_id
1 'polypeptide(L)'
;LHNFKETGAIVYDERILSFKGLEYASILTLQGRMEIPMVISRYHQGLLCGNRVRGQADLVLQNGIFYLLLVVDVPEGQPNSENGFIGVDLGIMNIAVDSTGEVFSGSKVNGLRRRHAKLRAKLQKKGTKSAKRLLKKRSKKEKLFARDVNHCISKKIVEKAKALGCGIALEDLKGIRQRTEKTVKKQQRRQHSSWSFYQLRKFIEYKAAIAGVPVV
;
A
#
# COMPACT_ATOMS: atom_id res chain seq x y z
N LEU A 1 21.64 27.10 13.24
CA LEU A 1 21.82 26.46 11.93
C LEU A 1 20.98 25.19 11.91
N HIS A 2 20.02 25.09 10.99
CA HIS A 2 19.22 23.89 10.82
C HIS A 2 20.03 22.85 10.02
N ASN A 3 20.23 21.68 10.60
CA ASN A 3 20.87 20.56 9.92
C ASN A 3 19.82 19.78 9.11
N PHE A 4 19.85 19.90 7.81
CA PHE A 4 19.03 19.10 6.91
C PHE A 4 19.66 17.72 6.72
N LYS A 5 18.79 16.68 6.67
CA LYS A 5 19.25 15.33 6.30
C LYS A 5 19.54 15.29 4.82
N GLU A 6 20.70 14.73 4.43
CA GLU A 6 21.09 14.56 3.01
C GLU A 6 20.03 13.85 2.15
N THR A 7 19.19 13.00 2.75
CA THR A 7 18.11 12.26 2.10
C THR A 7 16.72 12.76 2.52
N GLY A 8 16.64 14.00 3.01
CA GLY A 8 15.37 14.63 3.35
C GLY A 8 14.49 14.82 2.09
N ALA A 9 13.18 14.86 2.27
CA ALA A 9 12.29 15.26 1.18
C ALA A 9 12.45 16.76 0.89
N ILE A 10 12.44 17.12 -0.40
CA ILE A 10 12.42 18.51 -0.87
C ILE A 10 11.01 18.77 -1.37
N VAL A 11 10.39 19.80 -0.83
CA VAL A 11 9.04 20.22 -1.22
C VAL A 11 9.14 21.16 -2.41
N TYR A 12 8.39 20.88 -3.45
CA TYR A 12 8.23 21.72 -4.64
C TYR A 12 6.79 22.21 -4.74
N ASP A 13 6.60 23.44 -5.12
CA ASP A 13 5.31 24.02 -5.49
C ASP A 13 5.24 24.28 -7.01
N GLU A 14 4.09 24.77 -7.50
CA GLU A 14 3.85 25.05 -8.91
C GLU A 14 4.76 26.11 -9.52
N ARG A 15 5.41 26.97 -8.70
CA ARG A 15 6.35 28.00 -9.17
C ARG A 15 7.70 27.41 -9.56
N ILE A 16 8.09 26.32 -8.87
CA ILE A 16 9.42 25.72 -9.00
C ILE A 16 9.37 24.29 -9.58
N LEU A 17 8.16 23.76 -9.82
CA LEU A 17 7.91 22.49 -10.50
C LEU A 17 6.88 22.71 -11.61
N SER A 18 7.18 22.20 -12.79
CA SER A 18 6.22 22.11 -13.89
C SER A 18 6.42 20.79 -14.66
N PHE A 19 5.40 20.40 -15.41
CA PHE A 19 5.44 19.18 -16.22
C PHE A 19 5.44 19.52 -17.70
N LYS A 20 6.27 18.80 -18.48
CA LYS A 20 6.23 18.82 -19.94
C LYS A 20 5.67 17.47 -20.40
N GLY A 21 4.35 17.45 -20.58
CA GLY A 21 3.61 16.21 -20.79
C GLY A 21 3.75 15.24 -19.60
N LEU A 22 3.72 13.95 -19.89
CA LEU A 22 3.94 12.89 -18.89
C LEU A 22 5.37 12.36 -18.89
N GLU A 23 6.25 12.92 -19.71
CA GLU A 23 7.60 12.40 -19.93
C GLU A 23 8.65 13.13 -19.11
N TYR A 24 8.50 14.44 -18.89
CA TYR A 24 9.49 15.25 -18.21
C TYR A 24 8.89 16.11 -17.10
N ALA A 25 9.63 16.19 -15.99
CA ALA A 25 9.44 17.19 -14.95
C ALA A 25 10.53 18.26 -15.05
N SER A 26 10.13 19.54 -15.03
CA SER A 26 11.04 20.67 -14.96
C SER A 26 11.08 21.17 -13.54
N ILE A 27 12.21 21.02 -12.86
CA ILE A 27 12.41 21.42 -11.45
C ILE A 27 13.46 22.51 -11.33
N LEU A 28 13.28 23.43 -10.39
CA LEU A 28 14.28 24.42 -10.05
C LEU A 28 15.30 23.82 -9.08
N THR A 29 16.57 23.96 -9.40
CA THR A 29 17.69 23.52 -8.58
C THR A 29 18.62 24.69 -8.26
N LEU A 30 19.67 24.46 -7.44
CA LEU A 30 20.70 25.48 -7.17
C LEU A 30 21.48 25.88 -8.42
N GLN A 31 21.50 25.02 -9.45
CA GLN A 31 22.17 25.26 -10.74
C GLN A 31 21.23 25.80 -11.82
N GLY A 32 20.01 26.19 -11.43
CA GLY A 32 18.98 26.63 -12.34
C GLY A 32 17.90 25.55 -12.58
N ARG A 33 17.09 25.77 -13.60
CA ARG A 33 15.98 24.89 -13.94
C ARG A 33 16.48 23.71 -14.79
N MET A 34 16.13 22.51 -14.36
CA MET A 34 16.53 21.25 -15.03
C MET A 34 15.30 20.47 -15.49
N GLU A 35 15.36 19.89 -16.67
CA GLU A 35 14.37 18.93 -17.19
C GLU A 35 14.83 17.51 -16.90
N ILE A 36 14.02 16.76 -16.20
CA ILE A 36 14.33 15.42 -15.74
C ILE A 36 13.33 14.44 -16.33
N PRO A 37 13.77 13.40 -17.03
CA PRO A 37 12.85 12.37 -17.55
C PRO A 37 12.19 11.61 -16.42
N MET A 38 10.88 11.37 -16.56
CA MET A 38 10.08 10.62 -15.60
C MET A 38 9.78 9.22 -16.11
N VAL A 39 9.86 8.23 -15.22
CA VAL A 39 9.40 6.86 -15.49
C VAL A 39 8.05 6.67 -14.84
N ILE A 40 7.01 6.67 -15.64
CA ILE A 40 5.61 6.59 -15.18
C ILE A 40 4.99 5.27 -15.64
N SER A 41 4.37 4.51 -14.72
CA SER A 41 3.61 3.31 -15.08
C SER A 41 2.29 3.66 -15.77
N ARG A 42 1.73 2.72 -16.54
CA ARG A 42 0.40 2.89 -17.18
C ARG A 42 -0.70 3.27 -16.18
N TYR A 43 -0.64 2.72 -14.98
CA TYR A 43 -1.58 3.06 -13.92
C TYR A 43 -1.49 4.55 -13.53
N HIS A 44 -0.27 5.07 -13.31
CA HIS A 44 -0.07 6.48 -12.98
C HIS A 44 -0.38 7.40 -14.16
N GLN A 45 -0.10 6.98 -15.39
CA GLN A 45 -0.52 7.72 -16.58
C GLN A 45 -2.04 7.90 -16.63
N GLY A 46 -2.79 6.82 -16.38
CA GLY A 46 -4.25 6.89 -16.30
C GLY A 46 -4.77 7.80 -15.18
N LEU A 47 -4.07 7.87 -14.04
CA LEU A 47 -4.44 8.79 -12.96
C LEU A 47 -4.11 10.25 -13.27
N LEU A 48 -3.00 10.51 -13.94
CA LEU A 48 -2.58 11.88 -14.29
C LEU A 48 -3.34 12.43 -15.51
N CYS A 49 -3.80 11.55 -16.39
CA CYS A 49 -4.56 11.93 -17.57
C CYS A 49 -5.97 12.39 -17.17
N GLY A 50 -6.26 13.67 -17.36
CA GLY A 50 -7.59 14.24 -17.08
C GLY A 50 -7.84 14.62 -15.60
N ASN A 51 -6.92 14.35 -14.69
CA ASN A 51 -7.04 14.72 -13.28
C ASN A 51 -6.07 15.86 -12.91
N ARG A 52 -6.52 16.72 -12.02
CA ARG A 52 -5.71 17.85 -11.55
C ARG A 52 -4.64 17.37 -10.57
N VAL A 53 -3.38 17.71 -10.85
CA VAL A 53 -2.29 17.61 -9.89
C VAL A 53 -2.34 18.83 -8.98
N ARG A 54 -2.38 18.63 -7.66
CA ARG A 54 -2.31 19.74 -6.70
C ARG A 54 -0.90 20.33 -6.67
N GLY A 55 -0.82 21.62 -6.38
CA GLY A 55 0.37 22.45 -6.58
C GLY A 55 1.61 22.08 -5.75
N GLN A 56 1.54 21.08 -4.84
CA GLN A 56 2.66 20.67 -4.01
C GLN A 56 3.10 19.24 -4.36
N ALA A 57 4.41 19.04 -4.48
CA ALA A 57 5.03 17.75 -4.69
C ALA A 57 6.25 17.56 -3.80
N ASP A 58 6.52 16.33 -3.38
CA ASP A 58 7.70 15.99 -2.60
C ASP A 58 8.70 15.19 -3.46
N LEU A 59 9.91 15.72 -3.62
CA LEU A 59 11.02 14.97 -4.22
C LEU A 59 11.75 14.20 -3.11
N VAL A 60 11.74 12.87 -3.22
CA VAL A 60 12.28 11.96 -2.20
C VAL A 60 13.34 11.05 -2.79
N LEU A 61 14.51 10.99 -2.17
CA LEU A 61 15.55 10.01 -2.51
C LEU A 61 15.34 8.72 -1.71
N GLN A 62 15.05 7.62 -2.41
CA GLN A 62 14.89 6.31 -1.79
C GLN A 62 15.70 5.23 -2.50
N ASN A 63 16.67 4.65 -1.80
CA ASN A 63 17.56 3.60 -2.35
C ASN A 63 18.35 4.00 -3.62
N GLY A 64 18.76 5.27 -3.72
CA GLY A 64 19.48 5.80 -4.88
C GLY A 64 18.58 6.17 -6.07
N ILE A 65 17.27 6.11 -5.92
CA ILE A 65 16.29 6.52 -6.95
C ILE A 65 15.50 7.70 -6.40
N PHE A 66 15.34 8.73 -7.23
CA PHE A 66 14.46 9.84 -6.93
C PHE A 66 13.01 9.49 -7.27
N TYR A 67 12.12 9.82 -6.36
CA TYR A 67 10.67 9.71 -6.54
C TYR A 67 10.03 11.07 -6.37
N LEU A 68 9.19 11.45 -7.31
CA LEU A 68 8.33 12.62 -7.20
C LEU A 68 6.96 12.15 -6.71
N LEU A 69 6.59 12.56 -5.51
CA LEU A 69 5.31 12.24 -4.89
C LEU A 69 4.32 13.36 -5.20
N LEU A 70 3.29 13.05 -5.96
CA LEU A 70 2.27 13.99 -6.40
C LEU A 70 0.95 13.71 -5.67
N VAL A 71 0.21 14.76 -5.37
CA VAL A 71 -1.18 14.67 -4.95
C VAL A 71 -2.05 14.94 -6.16
N VAL A 72 -2.90 13.98 -6.49
CA VAL A 72 -3.80 14.05 -7.65
C VAL A 72 -5.23 14.00 -7.16
N ASP A 73 -6.05 14.94 -7.63
CA ASP A 73 -7.49 14.94 -7.36
C ASP A 73 -8.16 13.93 -8.29
N VAL A 74 -8.49 12.78 -7.76
CA VAL A 74 -9.23 11.76 -8.49
C VAL A 74 -10.69 11.84 -8.07
N PRO A 75 -11.64 12.04 -9.00
CA PRO A 75 -13.05 12.07 -8.65
C PRO A 75 -13.48 10.73 -8.07
N GLU A 76 -14.25 10.77 -7.00
CA GLU A 76 -14.90 9.59 -6.46
C GLU A 76 -16.02 9.15 -7.43
N GLY A 77 -16.18 7.85 -7.60
CA GLY A 77 -17.30 7.30 -8.36
C GLY A 77 -18.61 7.58 -7.64
N GLN A 78 -19.70 7.69 -8.41
CA GLN A 78 -21.03 7.82 -7.81
C GLN A 78 -21.34 6.56 -7.01
N PRO A 79 -21.65 6.70 -5.70
CA PRO A 79 -21.97 5.54 -4.86
C PRO A 79 -23.17 4.78 -5.40
N ASN A 80 -23.01 3.48 -5.60
CA ASN A 80 -24.08 2.57 -5.96
C ASN A 80 -24.03 1.32 -5.08
N SER A 81 -25.15 1.02 -4.43
CA SER A 81 -25.35 -0.17 -3.60
C SER A 81 -26.81 -0.67 -3.70
N GLU A 82 -27.40 -0.58 -4.88
CA GLU A 82 -28.80 -0.98 -5.12
C GLU A 82 -29.07 -2.41 -4.69
N ASN A 83 -28.09 -3.30 -4.81
CA ASN A 83 -28.19 -4.71 -4.44
C ASN A 83 -27.68 -5.02 -3.01
N GLY A 84 -27.62 -4.01 -2.14
CA GLY A 84 -27.18 -4.18 -0.76
C GLY A 84 -25.65 -4.24 -0.60
N PHE A 85 -25.16 -5.09 0.31
CA PHE A 85 -23.75 -5.15 0.66
C PHE A 85 -23.20 -6.57 0.63
N ILE A 86 -21.96 -6.70 0.17
CA ILE A 86 -21.15 -7.91 0.35
C ILE A 86 -20.38 -7.78 1.66
N GLY A 87 -20.64 -8.68 2.61
CA GLY A 87 -19.86 -8.80 3.84
C GLY A 87 -18.48 -9.39 3.52
N VAL A 88 -17.43 -8.81 4.07
CA VAL A 88 -16.04 -9.32 3.91
C VAL A 88 -15.41 -9.48 5.28
N ASP A 89 -15.21 -10.74 5.67
CA ASP A 89 -14.44 -11.13 6.87
C ASP A 89 -12.96 -11.21 6.55
N LEU A 90 -12.12 -10.64 7.43
CA LEU A 90 -10.66 -10.58 7.27
C LEU A 90 -9.98 -11.49 8.29
N GLY A 91 -9.34 -12.55 7.81
CA GLY A 91 -8.74 -13.57 8.67
C GLY A 91 -7.25 -13.86 8.39
N ILE A 92 -6.66 -14.73 9.22
CA ILE A 92 -5.26 -15.16 9.11
C ILE A 92 -5.12 -16.39 8.23
N MET A 93 -6.03 -17.35 8.37
CA MET A 93 -6.03 -18.59 7.57
C MET A 93 -6.50 -18.30 6.15
N ASN A 94 -7.63 -17.66 6.05
CA ASN A 94 -8.11 -17.02 4.84
C ASN A 94 -7.94 -15.52 5.02
N ILE A 95 -7.30 -14.87 4.07
CA ILE A 95 -6.98 -13.44 4.14
C ILE A 95 -8.24 -12.60 4.10
N ALA A 96 -9.18 -13.02 3.27
CA ALA A 96 -10.53 -12.51 3.21
C ALA A 96 -11.48 -13.63 2.79
N VAL A 97 -12.72 -13.55 3.26
CA VAL A 97 -13.83 -14.38 2.82
C VAL A 97 -15.02 -13.46 2.63
N ASP A 98 -15.66 -13.52 1.49
CA ASP A 98 -16.86 -12.72 1.25
C ASP A 98 -18.15 -13.52 1.47
N SER A 99 -19.25 -12.82 1.66
CA SER A 99 -20.58 -13.42 1.89
C SER A 99 -21.12 -14.20 0.69
N THR A 100 -20.50 -14.09 -0.48
CA THR A 100 -20.85 -14.89 -1.67
C THR A 100 -20.10 -16.22 -1.73
N GLY A 101 -19.22 -16.51 -0.75
CA GLY A 101 -18.46 -17.74 -0.64
C GLY A 101 -17.07 -17.70 -1.30
N GLU A 102 -16.62 -16.56 -1.85
CA GLU A 102 -15.26 -16.46 -2.37
C GLU A 102 -14.24 -16.39 -1.24
N VAL A 103 -13.22 -17.25 -1.33
CA VAL A 103 -12.17 -17.39 -0.31
C VAL A 103 -10.81 -16.99 -0.86
N PHE A 104 -10.21 -15.96 -0.28
CA PHE A 104 -8.84 -15.55 -0.54
C PHE A 104 -7.90 -16.25 0.44
N SER A 105 -7.47 -17.46 0.07
CA SER A 105 -6.66 -18.31 0.96
C SER A 105 -5.31 -17.69 1.33
N GLY A 106 -4.99 -17.72 2.62
CA GLY A 106 -3.70 -17.31 3.16
C GLY A 106 -2.60 -18.38 3.10
N SER A 107 -2.86 -19.59 2.62
CA SER A 107 -1.94 -20.73 2.72
C SER A 107 -0.57 -20.45 2.11
N LYS A 108 -0.52 -19.95 0.86
CA LYS A 108 0.75 -19.59 0.18
C LYS A 108 1.50 -18.47 0.92
N VAL A 109 0.78 -17.45 1.36
CA VAL A 109 1.35 -16.30 2.10
C VAL A 109 1.91 -16.75 3.44
N ASN A 110 1.16 -17.56 4.18
CA ASN A 110 1.57 -18.08 5.48
C ASN A 110 2.77 -19.04 5.35
N GLY A 111 2.79 -19.89 4.30
CA GLY A 111 3.93 -20.74 3.98
C GLY A 111 5.21 -19.93 3.72
N LEU A 112 5.12 -18.88 2.92
CA LEU A 112 6.25 -17.99 2.65
C LEU A 112 6.71 -17.25 3.93
N ARG A 113 5.79 -16.74 4.74
CA ARG A 113 6.08 -16.10 6.02
C ARG A 113 6.79 -17.03 7.00
N ARG A 114 6.38 -18.30 7.11
CA ARG A 114 7.05 -19.31 7.93
C ARG A 114 8.50 -19.52 7.46
N ARG A 115 8.73 -19.66 6.16
CA ARG A 115 10.09 -19.77 5.58
C ARG A 115 10.95 -18.55 5.91
N HIS A 116 10.40 -17.35 5.74
CA HIS A 116 11.10 -16.11 6.07
C HIS A 116 11.39 -16.00 7.57
N ALA A 117 10.46 -16.40 8.43
CA ALA A 117 10.67 -16.40 9.89
C ALA A 117 11.82 -17.34 10.31
N LYS A 118 11.87 -18.57 9.76
CA LYS A 118 12.97 -19.52 10.01
C LYS A 118 14.32 -18.96 9.57
N LEU A 119 14.39 -18.37 8.37
CA LEU A 119 15.63 -17.80 7.86
C LEU A 119 16.06 -16.56 8.67
N ARG A 120 15.10 -15.71 9.07
CA ARG A 120 15.36 -14.56 9.93
C ARG A 120 15.98 -14.98 11.26
N ALA A 121 15.43 -16.02 11.91
CA ALA A 121 15.97 -16.55 13.14
C ALA A 121 17.42 -17.07 12.98
N LYS A 122 17.71 -17.79 11.87
CA LYS A 122 19.08 -18.24 11.56
C LYS A 122 20.05 -17.07 11.36
N LEU A 123 19.65 -16.03 10.62
CA LEU A 123 20.49 -14.86 10.37
C LEU A 123 20.70 -14.02 11.64
N GLN A 124 19.68 -13.90 12.49
CA GLN A 124 19.79 -13.21 13.79
C GLN A 124 20.76 -13.94 14.72
N LYS A 125 20.69 -15.28 14.76
CA LYS A 125 21.63 -16.09 15.57
C LYS A 125 23.09 -15.92 15.12
N LYS A 126 23.34 -15.76 13.81
CA LYS A 126 24.71 -15.51 13.29
C LYS A 126 25.30 -14.16 13.71
N GLY A 127 24.50 -13.12 13.86
CA GLY A 127 24.88 -11.80 14.35
C GLY A 127 25.88 -11.00 13.51
N THR A 128 26.45 -11.55 12.43
CA THR A 128 27.49 -10.93 11.60
C THR A 128 26.98 -9.72 10.82
N LYS A 129 27.89 -8.81 10.41
CA LYS A 129 27.56 -7.65 9.58
C LYS A 129 26.86 -8.05 8.26
N SER A 130 27.34 -9.12 7.60
CA SER A 130 26.70 -9.67 6.39
C SER A 130 25.30 -10.18 6.64
N ALA A 131 25.07 -10.90 7.75
CA ALA A 131 23.74 -11.37 8.14
C ALA A 131 22.79 -10.19 8.41
N LYS A 132 23.24 -9.12 9.06
CA LYS A 132 22.44 -7.90 9.29
C LYS A 132 22.06 -7.20 7.97
N ARG A 133 23.00 -7.10 7.01
CA ARG A 133 22.73 -6.55 5.66
C ARG A 133 21.67 -7.39 4.92
N LEU A 134 21.80 -8.72 4.98
CA LEU A 134 20.83 -9.63 4.35
C LEU A 134 19.45 -9.53 5.00
N LEU A 135 19.36 -9.41 6.33
CA LEU A 135 18.11 -9.18 7.04
C LEU A 135 17.40 -7.90 6.57
N LYS A 136 18.15 -6.78 6.45
CA LYS A 136 17.61 -5.51 5.97
C LYS A 136 17.06 -5.63 4.53
N LYS A 137 17.81 -6.29 3.63
CA LYS A 137 17.37 -6.54 2.24
C LYS A 137 16.10 -7.39 2.19
N ARG A 138 16.01 -8.42 3.01
CA ARG A 138 14.83 -9.32 3.05
C ARG A 138 13.60 -8.68 3.66
N SER A 139 13.75 -7.89 4.70
CA SER A 139 12.63 -7.16 5.31
C SER A 139 11.89 -6.30 4.29
N LYS A 140 12.60 -5.59 3.41
CA LYS A 140 11.99 -4.82 2.32
C LYS A 140 11.18 -5.72 1.36
N LYS A 141 11.74 -6.87 0.97
CA LYS A 141 11.06 -7.83 0.07
C LYS A 141 9.78 -8.40 0.72
N GLU A 142 9.83 -8.75 2.00
CA GLU A 142 8.66 -9.25 2.73
C GLU A 142 7.54 -8.21 2.79
N LYS A 143 7.90 -6.94 3.06
CA LYS A 143 6.94 -5.83 3.08
C LYS A 143 6.30 -5.59 1.71
N LEU A 144 7.10 -5.60 0.64
CA LEU A 144 6.59 -5.41 -0.72
C LEU A 144 5.66 -6.54 -1.14
N PHE A 145 6.03 -7.79 -0.86
CA PHE A 145 5.20 -8.95 -1.14
C PHE A 145 3.84 -8.89 -0.41
N ALA A 146 3.84 -8.57 0.89
CA ALA A 146 2.60 -8.43 1.64
C ALA A 146 1.70 -7.31 1.08
N ARG A 147 2.31 -6.20 0.67
CA ARG A 147 1.61 -5.08 0.03
C ARG A 147 0.99 -5.49 -1.32
N ASP A 148 1.74 -6.19 -2.13
CA ASP A 148 1.28 -6.70 -3.44
C ASP A 148 0.08 -7.62 -3.29
N VAL A 149 0.14 -8.58 -2.38
CA VAL A 149 -0.99 -9.47 -2.07
C VAL A 149 -2.23 -8.67 -1.66
N ASN A 150 -2.07 -7.67 -0.76
CA ASN A 150 -3.19 -6.84 -0.34
C ASN A 150 -3.75 -6.00 -1.50
N HIS A 151 -2.91 -5.52 -2.42
CA HIS A 151 -3.36 -4.82 -3.63
C HIS A 151 -4.18 -5.73 -4.55
N CYS A 152 -3.74 -6.97 -4.75
CA CYS A 152 -4.47 -7.93 -5.59
C CYS A 152 -5.82 -8.30 -4.98
N ILE A 153 -5.87 -8.61 -3.67
CA ILE A 153 -7.11 -8.99 -2.99
C ILE A 153 -8.09 -7.82 -2.98
N SER A 154 -7.65 -6.63 -2.55
CA SER A 154 -8.52 -5.45 -2.51
C SER A 154 -9.07 -5.06 -3.88
N LYS A 155 -8.28 -5.24 -4.95
CA LYS A 155 -8.77 -5.01 -6.32
C LYS A 155 -9.90 -5.96 -6.68
N LYS A 156 -9.73 -7.26 -6.45
CA LYS A 156 -10.75 -8.26 -6.76
C LYS A 156 -12.05 -8.06 -5.99
N ILE A 157 -11.96 -7.76 -4.68
CA ILE A 157 -13.14 -7.49 -3.85
C ILE A 157 -13.92 -6.30 -4.39
N VAL A 158 -13.24 -5.19 -4.71
CA VAL A 158 -13.90 -3.98 -5.21
C VAL A 158 -14.47 -4.19 -6.62
N GLU A 159 -13.74 -4.85 -7.53
CA GLU A 159 -14.24 -5.16 -8.87
C GLU A 159 -15.48 -6.04 -8.82
N LYS A 160 -15.52 -7.03 -7.91
CA LYS A 160 -16.66 -7.89 -7.70
C LYS A 160 -17.86 -7.12 -7.15
N ALA A 161 -17.67 -6.32 -6.10
CA ALA A 161 -18.74 -5.50 -5.52
C ALA A 161 -19.33 -4.55 -6.59
N LYS A 162 -18.49 -3.91 -7.39
CA LYS A 162 -18.91 -3.04 -8.49
C LYS A 162 -19.72 -3.82 -9.55
N ALA A 163 -19.26 -4.99 -9.94
CA ALA A 163 -19.95 -5.83 -10.94
C ALA A 163 -21.34 -6.30 -10.45
N LEU A 164 -21.49 -6.51 -9.15
CA LEU A 164 -22.76 -6.91 -8.53
C LEU A 164 -23.66 -5.72 -8.15
N GLY A 165 -23.21 -4.47 -8.30
CA GLY A 165 -23.94 -3.29 -7.85
C GLY A 165 -24.11 -3.24 -6.33
N CYS A 166 -23.19 -3.84 -5.56
CA CYS A 166 -23.23 -3.93 -4.10
C CYS A 166 -22.23 -2.99 -3.45
N GLY A 167 -22.52 -2.54 -2.22
CA GLY A 167 -21.52 -1.98 -1.31
C GLY A 167 -20.66 -3.09 -0.67
N ILE A 168 -19.68 -2.70 0.14
CA ILE A 168 -18.81 -3.61 0.90
C ILE A 168 -18.98 -3.33 2.39
N ALA A 169 -19.33 -4.35 3.17
CA ALA A 169 -19.34 -4.30 4.63
C ALA A 169 -18.08 -4.98 5.19
N LEU A 170 -17.29 -4.22 5.95
CA LEU A 170 -16.02 -4.69 6.52
C LEU A 170 -16.12 -4.80 8.04
N GLU A 171 -15.60 -5.87 8.60
CA GLU A 171 -15.45 -6.00 10.05
C GLU A 171 -14.59 -4.89 10.63
N ASP A 172 -15.01 -4.30 11.77
CA ASP A 172 -14.16 -3.34 12.50
C ASP A 172 -13.11 -4.06 13.36
N LEU A 173 -11.90 -4.14 12.84
CA LEU A 173 -10.75 -4.75 13.50
C LEU A 173 -9.95 -3.77 14.38
N LYS A 174 -10.49 -2.57 14.69
CA LYS A 174 -9.84 -1.64 15.61
C LYS A 174 -9.64 -2.30 16.98
N GLY A 175 -8.43 -2.20 17.51
CA GLY A 175 -8.10 -2.76 18.83
C GLY A 175 -8.01 -4.29 18.90
N ILE A 176 -8.14 -5.04 17.78
CA ILE A 176 -8.06 -6.51 17.80
C ILE A 176 -6.77 -7.02 18.44
N ARG A 177 -5.64 -6.32 18.26
CA ARG A 177 -4.37 -6.70 18.88
C ARG A 177 -4.45 -6.64 20.40
N GLN A 178 -5.02 -5.59 20.95
CA GLN A 178 -5.18 -5.41 22.39
C GLN A 178 -6.15 -6.42 22.98
N ARG A 179 -7.27 -6.68 22.29
CA ARG A 179 -8.28 -7.69 22.70
C ARG A 179 -7.71 -9.10 22.69
N THR A 180 -6.90 -9.46 21.70
CA THR A 180 -6.33 -10.80 21.54
C THR A 180 -5.04 -11.02 22.34
N GLU A 181 -4.36 -9.96 22.79
CA GLU A 181 -3.07 -10.06 23.48
C GLU A 181 -3.15 -10.83 24.82
N LYS A 182 -4.27 -10.70 25.53
CA LYS A 182 -4.51 -11.39 26.81
C LYS A 182 -4.98 -12.83 26.67
N THR A 183 -5.66 -13.18 25.58
CA THR A 183 -6.36 -14.46 25.42
C THR A 183 -5.64 -15.46 24.51
N VAL A 184 -4.70 -15.00 23.68
CA VAL A 184 -4.12 -15.82 22.61
C VAL A 184 -2.69 -16.25 22.92
N LYS A 185 -2.33 -17.52 22.62
CA LYS A 185 -0.96 -18.05 22.80
C LYS A 185 0.08 -17.22 22.05
N LYS A 186 1.32 -17.12 22.56
CA LYS A 186 2.44 -16.34 22.00
C LYS A 186 2.65 -16.55 20.51
N GLN A 187 2.48 -17.76 19.99
CA GLN A 187 2.62 -18.08 18.58
C GLN A 187 1.50 -17.46 17.73
N GLN A 188 0.29 -17.48 18.22
CA GLN A 188 -0.87 -16.87 17.56
C GLN A 188 -0.79 -15.35 17.61
N ARG A 189 -0.37 -14.74 18.73
CA ARG A 189 -0.09 -13.29 18.84
C ARG A 189 0.86 -12.82 17.74
N ARG A 190 1.93 -13.59 17.47
CA ARG A 190 2.87 -13.28 16.39
C ARG A 190 2.21 -13.33 15.02
N GLN A 191 1.28 -14.24 14.77
CA GLN A 191 0.54 -14.32 13.53
C GLN A 191 -0.39 -13.11 13.38
N HIS A 192 -1.16 -12.74 14.42
CA HIS A 192 -2.01 -11.56 14.45
C HIS A 192 -1.23 -10.27 14.23
N SER A 193 -0.09 -10.09 14.92
CA SER A 193 0.73 -8.88 14.77
C SER A 193 1.45 -8.77 13.41
N SER A 194 1.66 -9.89 12.73
CA SER A 194 2.33 -9.92 11.42
C SER A 194 1.41 -9.62 10.25
N TRP A 195 0.11 -9.64 10.47
CA TRP A 195 -0.87 -9.40 9.41
C TRP A 195 -1.21 -7.91 9.29
N SER A 196 -1.26 -7.42 8.07
CA SER A 196 -1.55 -6.02 7.78
C SER A 196 -3.03 -5.80 7.41
N PHE A 197 -3.96 -6.20 8.32
CA PHE A 197 -5.41 -5.98 8.13
C PHE A 197 -5.73 -4.52 7.83
N TYR A 198 -5.15 -3.61 8.60
CA TYR A 198 -5.34 -2.18 8.39
C TYR A 198 -4.96 -1.73 6.97
N GLN A 199 -3.85 -2.25 6.43
CA GLN A 199 -3.42 -1.92 5.07
C GLN A 199 -4.41 -2.47 4.03
N LEU A 200 -4.91 -3.71 4.21
CA LEU A 200 -5.88 -4.31 3.31
C LEU A 200 -7.19 -3.51 3.32
N ARG A 201 -7.70 -3.17 4.52
CA ARG A 201 -8.87 -2.31 4.69
C ARG A 201 -8.69 -0.98 3.96
N LYS A 202 -7.58 -0.28 4.19
CA LYS A 202 -7.28 0.98 3.51
C LYS A 202 -7.21 0.85 1.98
N PHE A 203 -6.72 -0.29 1.48
CA PHE A 203 -6.70 -0.55 0.05
C PHE A 203 -8.08 -0.82 -0.53
N ILE A 204 -8.97 -1.43 0.23
CA ILE A 204 -10.37 -1.60 -0.17
C ILE A 204 -11.06 -0.23 -0.16
N GLU A 205 -10.95 0.54 0.92
CA GLU A 205 -11.61 1.84 1.09
C GLU A 205 -11.28 2.81 -0.07
N TYR A 206 -9.99 3.06 -0.37
CA TYR A 206 -9.66 4.02 -1.43
C TYR A 206 -10.03 3.54 -2.83
N LYS A 207 -9.91 2.24 -3.10
CA LYS A 207 -10.29 1.70 -4.42
C LYS A 207 -11.81 1.69 -4.59
N ALA A 208 -12.53 1.41 -3.53
CA ALA A 208 -13.98 1.46 -3.53
C ALA A 208 -14.49 2.89 -3.77
N ALA A 209 -13.90 3.90 -3.11
CA ALA A 209 -14.22 5.31 -3.36
C ALA A 209 -14.03 5.70 -4.84
N ILE A 210 -12.88 5.33 -5.44
CA ILE A 210 -12.63 5.56 -6.87
C ILE A 210 -13.65 4.83 -7.76
N ALA A 211 -14.07 3.63 -7.36
CA ALA A 211 -14.98 2.80 -8.14
C ALA A 211 -16.47 3.15 -7.96
N GLY A 212 -16.82 4.03 -7.00
CA GLY A 212 -18.20 4.34 -6.62
C GLY A 212 -18.86 3.21 -5.81
N VAL A 213 -18.09 2.44 -5.05
CA VAL A 213 -18.56 1.35 -4.20
C VAL A 213 -18.59 1.81 -2.74
N PRO A 214 -19.74 1.92 -2.08
CA PRO A 214 -19.83 2.31 -0.67
C PRO A 214 -19.16 1.26 0.23
N VAL A 215 -18.49 1.72 1.29
CA VAL A 215 -17.85 0.84 2.30
C VAL A 215 -18.34 1.23 3.70
N VAL A 216 -18.80 0.25 4.44
CA VAL A 216 -19.30 0.39 5.81
C VAL A 216 -18.55 -0.51 6.79
#